data_27a0421b93a575ec50844a85378e8fe3
#
_entry.id   27a0421b93a575ec50844a85378e8fe3
#
_cell.length_a   1.000
_cell.length_b   1.000
_cell.length_c   1.000
_cell.angle_alpha   90.00
_cell.angle_beta   90.00
_cell.angle_gamma   90.00
#
_symmetry.space_group_name_H-M   'P 1'
#
loop_
_entity.id
_entity.type
_entity.pdbx_description
1 polymer ?
#
loop_
_entity_poly.entity_id
_entity_poly.type
_entity_poly.pdbx_seq_one_letter_code
_entity_poly.pdbx_strand_id
1 'polypeptide(L)'
;MSLLELFLLAVGLSMDAFAVSVCKGLSVHRGSMKQALTVGIWFGGFQALMPFLGYLLGITFSSLITSIDHWIAFVLLAFIGFNMIREARSDEENESNDRFDFKTMLPLAVATSIDALAVGVTFAFLRVNIVPAVSFIGCITFLLSAIGLKAGNIIGAKNRSRAEFAGGLVPVSYTHLRAHE
;
A
#
# COMPACT_ATOMS: atom_id res chain seq x y z
N MET A 1 1.40 -24.91 -6.02
CA MET A 1 0.51 -24.01 -5.24
C MET A 1 -0.92 -24.17 -5.75
N SER A 2 -1.86 -24.36 -4.85
CA SER A 2 -3.28 -24.33 -5.19
C SER A 2 -3.73 -22.89 -5.48
N LEU A 3 -4.82 -22.74 -6.23
CA LEU A 3 -5.39 -21.41 -6.52
C LEU A 3 -5.84 -20.69 -5.24
N LEU A 4 -6.30 -21.45 -4.25
CA LEU A 4 -6.71 -20.91 -2.95
C LEU A 4 -5.50 -20.34 -2.15
N GLU A 5 -4.39 -21.06 -2.13
CA GLU A 5 -3.16 -20.59 -1.49
C GLU A 5 -2.66 -19.29 -2.15
N LEU A 6 -2.65 -19.24 -3.48
CA LEU A 6 -2.27 -18.05 -4.21
C LEU A 6 -3.23 -16.87 -3.93
N PHE A 7 -4.53 -17.15 -3.83
CA PHE A 7 -5.53 -16.12 -3.51
C PHE A 7 -5.32 -15.54 -2.10
N LEU A 8 -5.15 -16.41 -1.09
CA LEU A 8 -4.93 -15.97 0.29
C LEU A 8 -3.62 -15.17 0.42
N LEU A 9 -2.57 -15.63 -0.26
CA LEU A 9 -1.29 -14.92 -0.31
C LEU A 9 -1.43 -13.56 -1.00
N ALA A 10 -2.12 -13.49 -2.14
CA ALA A 10 -2.35 -12.25 -2.87
C ALA A 10 -3.16 -11.23 -2.04
N VAL A 11 -4.19 -11.68 -1.33
CA VAL A 11 -4.97 -10.83 -0.43
C VAL A 11 -4.09 -10.33 0.73
N GLY A 12 -3.31 -11.23 1.36
CA GLY A 12 -2.40 -10.85 2.44
C GLY A 12 -1.40 -9.77 2.03
N LEU A 13 -0.71 -10.00 0.89
CA LEU A 13 0.24 -9.05 0.31
C LEU A 13 -0.40 -7.71 -0.09
N SER A 14 -1.69 -7.71 -0.40
CA SER A 14 -2.40 -6.49 -0.83
C SER A 14 -2.87 -5.62 0.34
N MET A 15 -2.78 -6.12 1.58
CA MET A 15 -3.33 -5.42 2.74
C MET A 15 -2.63 -4.09 3.01
N ASP A 16 -1.31 -4.01 2.82
CA ASP A 16 -0.55 -2.77 3.01
C ASP A 16 -0.96 -1.71 1.98
N ALA A 17 -1.04 -2.11 0.72
CA ALA A 17 -1.51 -1.25 -0.35
C ALA A 17 -2.97 -0.80 -0.14
N PHE A 18 -3.82 -1.68 0.36
CA PHE A 18 -5.20 -1.37 0.73
C PHE A 18 -5.25 -0.33 1.85
N ALA A 19 -4.50 -0.54 2.94
CA ALA A 19 -4.46 0.39 4.07
C ALA A 19 -3.98 1.79 3.66
N VAL A 20 -2.89 1.88 2.89
CA VAL A 20 -2.39 3.16 2.36
C VAL A 20 -3.42 3.81 1.43
N SER A 21 -4.12 3.02 0.61
CA SER A 21 -5.17 3.52 -0.29
C SER A 21 -6.35 4.10 0.49
N VAL A 22 -6.77 3.45 1.60
CA VAL A 22 -7.80 3.97 2.50
C VAL A 22 -7.35 5.30 3.11
N CYS A 23 -6.12 5.38 3.62
CA CYS A 23 -5.59 6.62 4.19
C CYS A 23 -5.58 7.77 3.16
N LYS A 24 -5.13 7.49 1.93
CA LYS A 24 -5.21 8.47 0.83
C LYS A 24 -6.65 8.87 0.53
N GLY A 25 -7.57 7.92 0.53
CA GLY A 25 -8.99 8.18 0.32
C GLY A 25 -9.60 9.10 1.39
N LEU A 26 -9.19 8.94 2.66
CA LEU A 26 -9.62 9.82 3.76
C LEU A 26 -9.21 11.27 3.55
N SER A 27 -8.01 11.50 2.99
CA SER A 27 -7.43 12.84 2.76
C SER A 27 -8.08 13.56 1.58
N VAL A 28 -8.61 12.83 0.59
CA VAL A 28 -9.15 13.42 -0.65
C VAL A 28 -10.56 13.98 -0.45
N HIS A 29 -10.79 15.22 -0.88
CA HIS A 29 -12.10 15.90 -0.78
C HIS A 29 -13.18 15.30 -1.68
N ARG A 30 -12.80 14.90 -2.90
CA ARG A 30 -13.69 14.26 -3.88
C ARG A 30 -12.92 13.15 -4.58
N GLY A 31 -13.14 11.91 -4.17
CA GLY A 31 -12.53 10.74 -4.80
C GLY A 31 -13.01 10.59 -6.25
N SER A 32 -12.11 10.83 -7.19
CA SER A 32 -12.36 10.62 -8.61
C SER A 32 -12.06 9.16 -8.99
N MET A 33 -12.79 8.62 -9.96
CA MET A 33 -12.48 7.33 -10.56
C MET A 33 -11.05 7.29 -11.14
N LYS A 34 -10.58 8.43 -11.68
CA LYS A 34 -9.20 8.54 -12.18
C LYS A 34 -8.16 8.32 -11.08
N GLN A 35 -8.38 8.87 -9.90
CA GLN A 35 -7.49 8.68 -8.75
C GLN A 35 -7.49 7.22 -8.27
N ALA A 36 -8.66 6.57 -8.22
CA ALA A 36 -8.76 5.15 -7.87
C ALA A 36 -8.01 4.27 -8.87
N LEU A 37 -8.13 4.55 -10.17
CA LEU A 37 -7.38 3.86 -11.21
C LEU A 37 -5.87 4.11 -11.08
N THR A 38 -5.45 5.36 -10.84
CA THR A 38 -4.04 5.71 -10.66
C THR A 38 -3.44 4.94 -9.47
N VAL A 39 -4.09 4.95 -8.33
CA VAL A 39 -3.64 4.22 -7.13
C VAL A 39 -3.58 2.72 -7.39
N GLY A 40 -4.63 2.16 -8.03
CA GLY A 40 -4.66 0.75 -8.40
C GLY A 40 -3.51 0.36 -9.33
N ILE A 41 -3.23 1.17 -10.38
CA ILE A 41 -2.13 0.92 -11.32
C ILE A 41 -0.78 0.98 -10.60
N TRP A 42 -0.56 1.97 -9.75
CA TRP A 42 0.68 2.10 -9.00
C TRP A 42 0.91 0.90 -8.07
N PHE A 43 -0.01 0.64 -7.17
CA PHE A 43 0.15 -0.44 -6.20
C PHE A 43 0.07 -1.82 -6.86
N GLY A 44 -0.88 -2.05 -7.76
CA GLY A 44 -0.99 -3.31 -8.48
C GLY A 44 0.21 -3.59 -9.39
N GLY A 45 0.72 -2.56 -10.08
CA GLY A 45 1.89 -2.64 -10.93
C GLY A 45 3.17 -2.99 -10.14
N PHE A 46 3.42 -2.29 -9.04
CA PHE A 46 4.58 -2.59 -8.19
C PHE A 46 4.42 -3.93 -7.47
N GLN A 47 3.22 -4.30 -7.06
CA GLN A 47 2.94 -5.58 -6.43
C GLN A 47 3.08 -6.78 -7.39
N ALA A 48 3.00 -6.56 -8.70
CA ALA A 48 3.36 -7.56 -9.69
C ALA A 48 4.86 -7.53 -10.04
N LEU A 49 5.45 -6.34 -10.14
CA LEU A 49 6.84 -6.14 -10.52
C LEU A 49 7.81 -6.68 -9.47
N MET A 50 7.55 -6.40 -8.19
CA MET A 50 8.47 -6.77 -7.10
C MET A 50 8.65 -8.29 -6.94
N PRO A 51 7.60 -9.13 -6.92
CA PRO A 51 7.81 -10.57 -6.87
C PRO A 51 8.44 -11.12 -8.16
N PHE A 52 8.22 -10.48 -9.30
CA PHE A 52 8.94 -10.83 -10.53
C PHE A 52 10.44 -10.58 -10.40
N LEU A 53 10.84 -9.42 -9.88
CA LEU A 53 12.24 -9.10 -9.60
C LEU A 53 12.84 -10.04 -8.54
N GLY A 54 12.09 -10.31 -7.47
CA GLY A 54 12.49 -11.28 -6.44
C GLY A 54 12.71 -12.68 -7.02
N TYR A 55 11.86 -13.12 -7.94
CA TYR A 55 12.00 -14.39 -8.64
C TYR A 55 13.27 -14.45 -9.50
N LEU A 56 13.57 -13.38 -10.26
CA LEU A 56 14.81 -13.27 -11.03
C LEU A 56 16.04 -13.32 -10.12
N LEU A 57 16.01 -12.60 -9.01
CA LEU A 57 17.07 -12.64 -8.00
C LEU A 57 17.22 -14.07 -7.45
N GLY A 58 16.11 -14.72 -7.05
CA GLY A 58 16.12 -16.08 -6.53
C GLY A 58 16.73 -17.10 -7.50
N ILE A 59 16.41 -17.02 -8.80
CA ILE A 59 17.02 -17.89 -9.82
C ILE A 59 18.54 -17.61 -9.96
N THR A 60 18.91 -16.33 -10.03
CA THR A 60 20.32 -15.94 -10.23
C THR A 60 21.18 -16.37 -9.04
N PHE A 61 20.66 -16.19 -7.83
CA PHE A 61 21.37 -16.59 -6.62
C PHE A 61 21.31 -18.09 -6.36
N SER A 62 20.33 -18.83 -6.86
CA SER A 62 20.22 -20.29 -6.68
C SER A 62 21.44 -21.05 -7.22
N SER A 63 22.13 -20.53 -8.22
CA SER A 63 23.37 -21.10 -8.74
C SER A 63 24.63 -20.77 -7.91
N LEU A 64 24.57 -19.75 -7.05
CA LEU A 64 25.65 -19.30 -6.15
C LEU A 64 25.50 -19.85 -4.72
N ILE A 65 24.39 -20.49 -4.42
CA ILE A 65 23.85 -20.79 -3.08
C ILE A 65 24.46 -22.07 -2.45
N THR A 66 25.69 -22.42 -2.61
CA THR A 66 26.23 -23.56 -1.86
C THR A 66 27.07 -23.22 -0.63
N SER A 67 27.41 -21.96 -0.35
CA SER A 67 28.28 -21.66 0.83
C SER A 67 28.07 -20.31 1.53
N ILE A 68 27.34 -19.36 0.97
CA ILE A 68 27.32 -17.97 1.50
C ILE A 68 25.89 -17.49 1.89
N ASP A 69 24.89 -18.33 1.75
CA ASP A 69 23.48 -18.00 1.72
C ASP A 69 22.90 -17.35 2.97
N HIS A 70 23.24 -17.86 4.13
CA HIS A 70 22.67 -17.35 5.38
C HIS A 70 23.09 -15.91 5.66
N TRP A 71 24.30 -15.52 5.29
CA TRP A 71 24.80 -14.17 5.54
C TRP A 71 24.21 -13.13 4.60
N ILE A 72 24.02 -13.47 3.31
CA ILE A 72 23.42 -12.55 2.32
C ILE A 72 21.95 -12.34 2.64
N ALA A 73 21.20 -13.42 2.92
CA ALA A 73 19.81 -13.34 3.33
C ALA A 73 19.66 -12.54 4.63
N PHE A 74 20.53 -12.78 5.61
CA PHE A 74 20.52 -12.05 6.89
C PHE A 74 20.80 -10.55 6.70
N VAL A 75 21.82 -10.19 5.89
CA VAL A 75 22.16 -8.79 5.62
C VAL A 75 21.01 -8.11 4.87
N LEU A 76 20.40 -8.78 3.89
CA LEU A 76 19.26 -8.24 3.14
C LEU A 76 18.03 -8.03 4.04
N LEU A 77 17.69 -9.02 4.86
CA LEU A 77 16.60 -8.90 5.84
C LEU A 77 16.90 -7.83 6.90
N ALA A 78 18.13 -7.75 7.39
CA ALA A 78 18.55 -6.73 8.34
C ALA A 78 18.47 -5.32 7.73
N PHE A 79 18.86 -5.16 6.46
CA PHE A 79 18.78 -3.90 5.74
C PHE A 79 17.31 -3.48 5.51
N ILE A 80 16.46 -4.43 5.09
CA ILE A 80 15.01 -4.19 4.92
C ILE A 80 14.38 -3.84 6.28
N GLY A 81 14.65 -4.63 7.32
CA GLY A 81 14.14 -4.39 8.67
C GLY A 81 14.60 -3.05 9.25
N PHE A 82 15.87 -2.68 9.04
CA PHE A 82 16.40 -1.38 9.45
C PHE A 82 15.73 -0.22 8.71
N ASN A 83 15.49 -0.38 7.40
CA ASN A 83 14.80 0.62 6.60
C ASN A 83 13.34 0.80 7.05
N MET A 84 12.64 -0.30 7.36
CA MET A 84 11.28 -0.26 7.93
C MET A 84 11.24 0.43 9.29
N ILE A 85 12.21 0.17 10.18
CA ILE A 85 12.30 0.83 11.50
C ILE A 85 12.60 2.33 11.34
N ARG A 86 13.45 2.69 10.38
CA ARG A 86 13.75 4.07 10.07
C ARG A 86 12.53 4.82 9.52
N GLU A 87 11.77 4.18 8.64
CA GLU A 87 10.55 4.73 8.04
C GLU A 87 9.43 4.86 9.09
N ALA A 88 9.28 3.88 9.99
CA ALA A 88 8.35 3.95 11.12
C ALA A 88 8.71 5.04 12.14
N ARG A 89 9.97 5.47 12.20
CA ARG A 89 10.43 6.58 13.06
C ARG A 89 10.40 7.95 12.39
N SER A 90 10.31 8.02 11.08
CA SER A 90 10.11 9.25 10.33
C SER A 90 8.62 9.59 10.21
N ASP A 91 7.90 9.55 11.33
CA ASP A 91 6.58 10.17 11.49
C ASP A 91 6.73 11.71 11.50
N GLU A 92 7.44 12.24 10.52
CA GLU A 92 7.43 13.67 10.25
C GLU A 92 6.42 13.95 9.15
N GLU A 93 5.33 14.59 9.58
CA GLU A 93 4.50 15.49 8.79
C GLU A 93 4.14 14.97 7.38
N ASN A 94 3.38 13.88 7.34
CA ASN A 94 2.50 13.69 6.22
C ASN A 94 1.43 14.80 6.26
N GLU A 95 1.84 15.99 5.81
CA GLU A 95 0.89 16.91 5.20
C GLU A 95 -0.03 16.04 4.33
N SER A 96 -1.32 16.15 4.57
CA SER A 96 -2.39 15.48 3.84
C SER A 96 -2.14 15.62 2.33
N ASN A 97 -1.40 14.67 1.79
CA ASN A 97 -0.91 14.74 0.42
C ASN A 97 -2.01 14.24 -0.51
N ASP A 98 -2.92 15.17 -0.87
CA ASP A 98 -3.91 14.99 -1.94
C ASP A 98 -3.25 14.77 -3.31
N ARG A 99 -1.91 14.68 -3.34
CA ARG A 99 -1.12 14.54 -4.55
C ARG A 99 -1.00 13.07 -4.96
N PHE A 100 -1.30 12.81 -6.23
CA PHE A 100 -1.13 11.52 -6.89
C PHE A 100 -0.02 11.60 -7.95
N ASP A 101 0.96 12.48 -7.73
CA ASP A 101 2.11 12.64 -8.59
C ASP A 101 3.14 11.51 -8.38
N PHE A 102 4.04 11.37 -9.34
CA PHE A 102 5.06 10.33 -9.36
C PHE A 102 5.91 10.30 -8.09
N LYS A 103 6.29 11.49 -7.60
CA LYS A 103 7.18 11.63 -6.42
C LYS A 103 6.54 11.11 -5.14
N THR A 104 5.21 11.20 -5.03
CA THR A 104 4.46 10.74 -3.87
C THR A 104 4.09 9.27 -3.99
N MET A 105 3.67 8.82 -5.18
CA MET A 105 3.18 7.45 -5.38
C MET A 105 4.30 6.42 -5.44
N LEU A 106 5.47 6.76 -5.98
CA LEU A 106 6.59 5.84 -6.13
C LEU A 106 7.12 5.30 -4.78
N PRO A 107 7.46 6.15 -3.79
CA PRO A 107 7.92 5.64 -2.49
C PRO A 107 6.89 4.75 -1.79
N LEU A 108 5.62 5.15 -1.84
CA LEU A 108 4.53 4.38 -1.24
C LEU A 108 4.37 3.02 -1.91
N ALA A 109 4.40 2.98 -3.25
CA ALA A 109 4.26 1.73 -4.00
C ALA A 109 5.46 0.80 -3.76
N VAL A 110 6.68 1.33 -3.68
CA VAL A 110 7.88 0.56 -3.34
C VAL A 110 7.78 0.03 -1.92
N ALA A 111 7.45 0.89 -0.95
CA ALA A 111 7.36 0.50 0.46
C ALA A 111 6.33 -0.62 0.70
N THR A 112 5.15 -0.52 0.07
CA THR A 112 4.09 -1.51 0.21
C THR A 112 4.32 -2.81 -0.55
N SER A 113 5.40 -2.90 -1.37
CA SER A 113 5.67 -4.07 -2.22
C SER A 113 6.98 -4.79 -1.88
N ILE A 114 7.65 -4.39 -0.81
CA ILE A 114 8.94 -5.00 -0.38
C ILE A 114 8.72 -6.46 0.06
N ASP A 115 7.64 -6.76 0.73
CA ASP A 115 7.24 -8.11 1.14
C ASP A 115 6.98 -9.02 -0.08
N ALA A 116 6.40 -8.48 -1.13
CA ALA A 116 6.19 -9.19 -2.39
C ALA A 116 7.52 -9.58 -3.07
N LEU A 117 8.58 -8.80 -2.91
CA LEU A 117 9.90 -9.16 -3.39
C LEU A 117 10.42 -10.44 -2.70
N ALA A 118 10.28 -10.55 -1.37
CA ALA A 118 10.66 -11.74 -0.62
C ALA A 118 9.84 -12.98 -1.06
N VAL A 119 8.53 -12.80 -1.31
CA VAL A 119 7.68 -13.87 -1.85
C VAL A 119 8.16 -14.30 -3.23
N GLY A 120 8.59 -13.37 -4.08
CA GLY A 120 9.15 -13.68 -5.40
C GLY A 120 10.39 -14.58 -5.32
N VAL A 121 11.30 -14.30 -4.39
CA VAL A 121 12.46 -15.17 -4.12
C VAL A 121 11.99 -16.57 -3.72
N THR A 122 10.99 -16.67 -2.85
CA THR A 122 10.42 -17.96 -2.43
C THR A 122 9.80 -18.71 -3.61
N PHE A 123 9.13 -18.03 -4.55
CA PHE A 123 8.57 -18.63 -5.75
C PHE A 123 9.64 -19.21 -6.66
N ALA A 124 10.85 -18.63 -6.70
CA ALA A 124 11.97 -19.20 -7.45
C ALA A 124 12.40 -20.56 -6.88
N PHE A 125 12.50 -20.68 -5.55
CA PHE A 125 12.85 -21.96 -4.90
C PHE A 125 11.75 -23.02 -5.06
N LEU A 126 10.49 -22.61 -5.00
CA LEU A 126 9.34 -23.51 -5.17
C LEU A 126 9.03 -23.83 -6.64
N ARG A 127 9.79 -23.29 -7.59
CA ARG A 127 9.59 -23.43 -9.04
C ARG A 127 8.15 -23.12 -9.48
N VAL A 128 7.55 -22.10 -8.91
CA VAL A 128 6.22 -21.62 -9.27
C VAL A 128 6.27 -20.94 -10.65
N ASN A 129 5.23 -21.14 -11.47
CA ASN A 129 5.08 -20.36 -12.69
C ASN A 129 4.85 -18.89 -12.35
N ILE A 130 5.89 -18.08 -12.52
CA ILE A 130 5.90 -16.68 -12.01
C ILE A 130 4.87 -15.79 -12.72
N VAL A 131 4.69 -15.91 -14.04
CA VAL A 131 3.85 -15.00 -14.81
C VAL A 131 2.38 -15.02 -14.36
N PRO A 132 1.70 -16.19 -14.24
CA PRO A 132 0.35 -16.24 -13.71
C PRO A 132 0.26 -15.74 -12.27
N ALA A 133 1.26 -16.08 -11.43
CA ALA A 133 1.26 -15.69 -10.01
C ALA A 133 1.33 -14.18 -9.82
N VAL A 134 2.27 -13.50 -10.48
CA VAL A 134 2.42 -12.05 -10.34
C VAL A 134 1.27 -11.29 -10.99
N SER A 135 0.72 -11.78 -12.09
CA SER A 135 -0.46 -11.19 -12.71
C SER A 135 -1.68 -11.26 -11.78
N PHE A 136 -1.87 -12.39 -11.12
CA PHE A 136 -2.96 -12.58 -10.18
C PHE A 136 -2.80 -11.68 -8.93
N ILE A 137 -1.59 -11.63 -8.35
CA ILE A 137 -1.28 -10.75 -7.22
C ILE A 137 -1.51 -9.28 -7.60
N GLY A 138 -0.99 -8.84 -8.74
CA GLY A 138 -1.17 -7.47 -9.22
C GLY A 138 -2.62 -7.08 -9.45
N CYS A 139 -3.43 -7.98 -10.04
CA CYS A 139 -4.86 -7.75 -10.26
C CYS A 139 -5.63 -7.61 -8.94
N ILE A 140 -5.36 -8.47 -7.96
CA ILE A 140 -6.00 -8.40 -6.64
C ILE A 140 -5.61 -7.10 -5.92
N THR A 141 -4.33 -6.76 -5.93
CA THR A 141 -3.85 -5.51 -5.33
C THR A 141 -4.46 -4.28 -6.01
N PHE A 142 -4.54 -4.29 -7.34
CA PHE A 142 -5.21 -3.22 -8.09
C PHE A 142 -6.66 -3.02 -7.63
N LEU A 143 -7.44 -4.11 -7.56
CA LEU A 143 -8.84 -4.07 -7.15
C LEU A 143 -8.99 -3.60 -5.71
N LEU A 144 -8.22 -4.17 -4.78
CA LEU A 144 -8.29 -3.82 -3.37
C LEU A 144 -7.87 -2.36 -3.14
N SER A 145 -6.82 -1.88 -3.80
CA SER A 145 -6.37 -0.49 -3.67
C SER A 145 -7.39 0.50 -4.22
N ALA A 146 -8.02 0.20 -5.36
CA ALA A 146 -9.08 1.03 -5.91
C ALA A 146 -10.32 1.08 -4.99
N ILE A 147 -10.70 -0.05 -4.41
CA ILE A 147 -11.77 -0.15 -3.42
C ILE A 147 -11.38 0.59 -2.14
N GLY A 148 -10.15 0.43 -1.66
CA GLY A 148 -9.61 1.10 -0.47
C GLY A 148 -9.69 2.62 -0.58
N LEU A 149 -9.27 3.20 -1.70
CA LEU A 149 -9.38 4.63 -1.95
C LEU A 149 -10.84 5.12 -1.91
N LYS A 150 -11.75 4.39 -2.56
CA LYS A 150 -13.17 4.73 -2.54
C LYS A 150 -13.77 4.64 -1.14
N ALA A 151 -13.49 3.56 -0.42
CA ALA A 151 -13.96 3.36 0.95
C ALA A 151 -13.45 4.48 1.87
N GLY A 152 -12.16 4.80 1.80
CA GLY A 152 -11.55 5.90 2.55
C GLY A 152 -12.20 7.25 2.23
N ASN A 153 -12.47 7.53 0.96
CA ASN A 153 -13.13 8.78 0.56
C ASN A 153 -14.56 8.90 1.10
N ILE A 154 -15.34 7.82 1.07
CA ILE A 154 -16.71 7.80 1.61
C ILE A 154 -16.68 8.04 3.13
N ILE A 155 -15.77 7.37 3.85
CA ILE A 155 -15.61 7.52 5.30
C ILE A 155 -15.15 8.94 5.64
N GLY A 156 -14.17 9.47 4.90
CA GLY A 156 -13.65 10.82 5.07
C GLY A 156 -14.72 11.88 4.85
N ALA A 157 -15.53 11.77 3.79
CA ALA A 157 -16.62 12.69 3.50
C ALA A 157 -17.68 12.69 4.62
N LYS A 158 -18.02 11.52 5.14
CA LYS A 158 -19.02 11.40 6.24
C LYS A 158 -18.52 12.02 7.54
N ASN A 159 -17.26 11.81 7.89
CA ASN A 159 -16.67 12.38 9.11
C ASN A 159 -16.49 13.89 9.00
N ARG A 160 -16.13 14.39 7.83
CA ARG A 160 -15.99 15.83 7.57
C ARG A 160 -17.32 16.56 7.69
N SER A 161 -18.39 16.01 7.10
CA SER A 161 -19.74 16.57 7.24
C SER A 161 -20.21 16.64 8.70
N ARG A 162 -19.86 15.65 9.52
CA ARG A 162 -20.17 15.66 10.95
C ARG A 162 -19.37 16.72 11.70
N ALA A 163 -18.11 16.90 11.37
CA ALA A 163 -17.24 17.92 11.96
C ALA A 163 -17.69 19.34 11.57
N GLU A 164 -18.07 19.55 10.31
CA GLU A 164 -18.63 20.82 9.82
C GLU A 164 -19.97 21.16 10.47
N PHE A 165 -20.84 20.15 10.65
CA PHE A 165 -22.12 20.33 11.36
C PHE A 165 -21.89 20.68 12.83
N ALA A 166 -20.98 19.99 13.53
CA ALA A 166 -20.64 20.30 14.92
C ALA A 166 -19.95 21.66 15.04
N GLY A 167 -19.04 22.01 14.11
CA GLY A 167 -18.38 23.33 14.07
C GLY A 167 -19.32 24.48 13.72
N GLY A 168 -20.36 24.22 12.90
CA GLY A 168 -21.39 25.21 12.57
C GLY A 168 -22.38 25.48 13.70
N LEU A 169 -22.58 24.52 14.59
CA LEU A 169 -23.46 24.69 15.75
C LEU A 169 -22.87 25.61 16.84
N VAL A 170 -21.54 25.63 16.96
CA VAL A 170 -20.85 26.43 17.97
C VAL A 170 -21.02 27.95 17.78
N PRO A 171 -20.83 28.54 16.59
CA PRO A 171 -21.05 29.98 16.40
C PRO A 171 -22.53 30.39 16.51
N VAL A 172 -23.48 29.53 16.12
CA VAL A 172 -24.93 29.80 16.23
C VAL A 172 -25.34 29.87 17.71
N SER A 173 -24.80 28.99 18.56
CA SER A 173 -25.04 29.01 20.00
C SER A 173 -24.48 30.28 20.66
N TYR A 174 -23.29 30.73 20.21
CA TYR A 174 -22.65 31.93 20.73
C TYR A 174 -23.38 33.23 20.35
N THR A 175 -23.93 33.27 19.14
CA THR A 175 -24.68 34.46 18.66
C THR A 175 -26.02 34.58 19.36
N HIS A 176 -26.64 33.45 19.69
CA HIS A 176 -27.93 33.45 20.39
C HIS A 176 -27.84 33.87 21.87
N LEU A 177 -26.73 33.51 22.54
CA LEU A 177 -26.47 33.91 23.93
C LEU A 177 -26.15 35.42 24.05
N ARG A 178 -25.51 36.00 23.02
CA ARG A 178 -25.15 37.46 23.04
C ARG A 178 -26.31 38.38 22.64
N ALA A 179 -27.36 37.84 22.06
CA ALA A 179 -28.54 38.60 21.66
C ALA A 179 -29.53 38.77 22.84
N HIS A 180 -29.29 38.12 23.97
CA HIS A 180 -30.16 38.18 25.17
C HIS A 180 -29.52 38.89 26.37
N GLU A 181 -28.33 39.52 26.22
CA GLU A 181 -27.75 40.51 27.14
C GLU A 181 -27.93 41.92 26.58
#